data_6b6c39ccf40bce25cd3a3fe8a8bd0ef1
#
_entry.id   6b6c39ccf40bce25cd3a3fe8a8bd0ef1
#
_cell.length_a   1.000
_cell.length_b   1.000
_cell.length_c   1.000
_cell.angle_alpha   90.00
_cell.angle_beta   90.00
_cell.angle_gamma   90.00
#
_symmetry.space_group_name_H-M   'P 1'
#
loop_
_entity.id
_entity.type
_entity.pdbx_description
1 polymer ?
#
loop_
_entity_poly.entity_id
_entity_poly.type
_entity_poly.pdbx_seq_one_letter_code
_entity_poly.pdbx_strand_id
1 'polypeptide(L)'
;MITEIDASLLEKIADLTGKPVGAFNIRKDGGCEARQSTEHIAIDPQPEGKSGIIIRIKDGTKGEQCHIPVIISKSGVTEIVYNDFYVGENCDIDIVAGCGIHNSGCNESRHDGIHTFYIGKNSHVRYSEKHYGEGDGEGSRVMNPTTIVYLDEGASIQMETVQIRGIDSTVRKTKIVCGKGAEAVITERLLTHGKQHAESDMEIELNGEDARGRVISRSVAQDESKQIFHPVVVGNSKCFGHVQCDSIIMGKATIESIPAITANSTDAQLIHEAAIGKIAGDQLLKLQTLGLTEEEAEDTILKGFLA
;
A
#
# COMPACT_ATOMS: atom_id res chain seq x y z
N MET A 1 25.51 -7.12 -2.88
CA MET A 1 26.12 -5.76 -2.94
C MET A 1 25.13 -4.83 -3.59
N ILE A 2 24.84 -3.70 -2.96
CA ILE A 2 23.89 -2.69 -3.45
C ILE A 2 24.54 -1.89 -4.58
N THR A 3 23.88 -1.83 -5.74
CA THR A 3 24.31 -1.04 -6.90
C THR A 3 23.70 0.37 -6.84
N GLU A 4 24.08 1.26 -7.77
CA GLU A 4 23.46 2.61 -7.87
C GLU A 4 21.95 2.52 -8.18
N ILE A 5 21.54 1.57 -9.03
CA ILE A 5 20.13 1.30 -9.33
C ILE A 5 19.39 0.88 -8.06
N ASP A 6 19.95 -0.06 -7.30
CA ASP A 6 19.34 -0.53 -6.04
C ASP A 6 19.21 0.62 -5.03
N ALA A 7 20.23 1.49 -4.91
CA ALA A 7 20.20 2.65 -4.03
C ALA A 7 19.08 3.64 -4.44
N SER A 8 18.97 3.90 -5.74
CA SER A 8 17.88 4.74 -6.28
C SER A 8 16.49 4.14 -6.01
N LEU A 9 16.33 2.81 -6.13
CA LEU A 9 15.07 2.14 -5.79
C LEU A 9 14.77 2.26 -4.31
N LEU A 10 15.75 2.02 -3.41
CA LEU A 10 15.57 2.14 -1.96
C LEU A 10 15.13 3.55 -1.54
N GLU A 11 15.68 4.58 -2.17
CA GLU A 11 15.28 5.96 -1.94
C GLU A 11 13.81 6.19 -2.35
N LYS A 12 13.40 5.69 -3.52
CA LYS A 12 12.05 5.87 -4.06
C LYS A 12 10.97 5.13 -3.27
N ILE A 13 11.27 3.92 -2.76
CA ILE A 13 10.27 3.06 -2.11
C ILE A 13 10.26 3.16 -0.58
N ALA A 14 11.35 3.61 0.04
CA ALA A 14 11.48 3.60 1.49
C ALA A 14 12.18 4.84 2.06
N ASP A 15 12.44 5.86 1.22
CA ASP A 15 13.16 7.09 1.56
C ASP A 15 14.56 6.83 2.17
N LEU A 16 15.21 5.73 1.75
CA LEU A 16 16.49 5.28 2.28
C LEU A 16 17.64 5.71 1.39
N THR A 17 18.47 6.63 1.89
CA THR A 17 19.73 7.07 1.23
C THR A 17 20.96 6.34 1.78
N GLY A 18 20.79 5.34 2.64
CA GLY A 18 21.86 4.57 3.27
C GLY A 18 21.29 3.42 4.09
N LYS A 19 22.11 2.89 5.03
CA LYS A 19 21.66 1.83 5.94
C LYS A 19 20.56 2.36 6.87
N PRO A 20 19.40 1.68 6.96
CA PRO A 20 18.33 2.10 7.87
C PRO A 20 18.80 2.14 9.32
N VAL A 21 18.23 3.06 10.10
CA VAL A 21 18.35 3.09 11.56
C VAL A 21 17.24 2.22 12.16
N GLY A 22 17.55 1.46 13.20
CA GLY A 22 16.58 0.58 13.87
C GLY A 22 16.53 -0.83 13.29
N ALA A 23 15.35 -1.45 13.32
CA ALA A 23 15.14 -2.78 12.78
C ALA A 23 14.93 -2.72 11.26
N PHE A 24 15.55 -3.63 10.52
CA PHE A 24 15.33 -3.69 9.08
C PHE A 24 15.62 -5.06 8.47
N ASN A 25 15.00 -5.33 7.33
CA ASN A 25 15.33 -6.44 6.44
C ASN A 25 15.27 -5.98 4.98
N ILE A 26 16.43 -5.77 4.38
CA ILE A 26 16.54 -5.43 2.95
C ILE A 26 16.57 -6.73 2.16
N ARG A 27 15.63 -6.89 1.25
CA ARG A 27 15.56 -8.04 0.33
C ARG A 27 15.95 -7.60 -1.07
N LYS A 28 16.75 -8.42 -1.75
CA LYS A 28 17.20 -8.16 -3.12
C LYS A 28 17.20 -9.43 -3.96
N ASP A 29 16.57 -9.36 -5.15
CA ASP A 29 16.61 -10.43 -6.18
C ASP A 29 16.33 -11.83 -5.60
N GLY A 30 15.32 -11.98 -4.75
CA GLY A 30 14.93 -13.24 -4.15
C GLY A 30 15.66 -13.62 -2.86
N GLY A 31 16.63 -12.84 -2.39
CA GLY A 31 17.45 -13.11 -1.21
C GLY A 31 17.42 -12.02 -0.14
N CYS A 32 17.88 -12.34 1.07
CA CYS A 32 18.15 -11.36 2.12
C CYS A 32 19.53 -10.73 1.87
N GLU A 33 19.57 -9.43 1.58
CA GLU A 33 20.83 -8.68 1.42
C GLU A 33 21.39 -8.23 2.78
N ALA A 34 20.51 -7.74 3.66
CA ALA A 34 20.90 -7.29 4.99
C ALA A 34 19.72 -7.35 5.97
N ARG A 35 20.00 -7.68 7.24
CA ARG A 35 19.01 -7.74 8.30
C ARG A 35 19.60 -7.26 9.62
N GLN A 36 18.77 -6.57 10.41
CA GLN A 36 19.12 -6.14 11.76
C GLN A 36 17.87 -6.12 12.64
N SER A 37 17.97 -6.76 13.81
CA SER A 37 17.00 -6.64 14.91
C SER A 37 17.45 -5.54 15.88
N THR A 38 16.52 -5.04 16.71
CA THR A 38 16.80 -4.19 17.86
C THR A 38 16.51 -4.95 19.17
N GLU A 39 16.64 -4.27 20.30
CA GLU A 39 16.25 -4.84 21.59
C GLU A 39 14.75 -5.17 21.66
N HIS A 40 13.90 -4.36 21.03
CA HIS A 40 12.45 -4.47 21.10
C HIS A 40 11.81 -5.07 19.84
N ILE A 41 12.51 -5.08 18.70
CA ILE A 41 12.02 -5.61 17.42
C ILE A 41 12.93 -6.74 16.95
N ALA A 42 12.46 -7.97 17.01
CA ALA A 42 13.15 -9.14 16.47
C ALA A 42 12.68 -9.43 15.04
N ILE A 43 13.62 -9.69 14.13
CA ILE A 43 13.35 -10.08 12.76
C ILE A 43 14.03 -11.42 12.47
N ASP A 44 13.23 -12.47 12.34
CA ASP A 44 13.69 -13.83 12.08
C ASP A 44 13.30 -14.27 10.66
N PRO A 45 14.03 -15.21 10.03
CA PRO A 45 13.57 -15.82 8.78
C PRO A 45 12.32 -16.65 9.03
N GLN A 46 11.49 -16.82 7.99
CA GLN A 46 10.43 -17.82 8.00
C GLN A 46 11.03 -19.23 8.13
N PRO A 47 10.27 -20.23 8.62
CA PRO A 47 10.70 -21.61 8.64
C PRO A 47 11.14 -22.12 7.25
N GLU A 48 11.95 -23.18 7.26
CA GLU A 48 12.45 -23.81 6.03
C GLU A 48 11.30 -24.11 5.03
N GLY A 49 11.53 -23.78 3.76
CA GLY A 49 10.55 -23.95 2.68
C GLY A 49 9.60 -22.78 2.49
N LYS A 50 9.59 -21.78 3.39
CA LYS A 50 8.78 -20.56 3.25
C LYS A 50 9.68 -19.31 3.16
N SER A 51 9.61 -18.57 2.06
CA SER A 51 10.38 -17.32 1.88
C SER A 51 9.75 -16.19 2.67
N GLY A 52 10.56 -15.36 3.34
CA GLY A 52 10.09 -14.17 4.07
C GLY A 52 10.63 -14.08 5.48
N ILE A 53 9.94 -13.33 6.33
CA ILE A 53 10.37 -13.00 7.69
C ILE A 53 9.21 -13.03 8.68
N ILE A 54 9.57 -13.24 9.96
CA ILE A 54 8.68 -13.05 11.10
C ILE A 54 9.22 -11.87 11.90
N ILE A 55 8.39 -10.88 12.13
CA ILE A 55 8.72 -9.69 12.91
C ILE A 55 7.94 -9.76 14.22
N ARG A 56 8.67 -9.70 15.35
CA ARG A 56 8.06 -9.68 16.68
C ARG A 56 8.45 -8.39 17.39
N ILE A 57 7.44 -7.65 17.83
CA ILE A 57 7.58 -6.38 18.51
C ILE A 57 7.09 -6.57 19.94
N LYS A 58 7.97 -6.28 20.91
CA LYS A 58 7.67 -6.47 22.34
C LYS A 58 6.59 -5.49 22.81
N ASP A 59 5.84 -5.89 23.84
CA ASP A 59 4.87 -5.02 24.50
C ASP A 59 5.50 -3.70 24.94
N GLY A 60 4.75 -2.61 24.76
CA GLY A 60 5.15 -1.27 25.16
C GLY A 60 6.22 -0.60 24.31
N THR A 61 6.61 -1.20 23.18
CA THR A 61 7.57 -0.58 22.24
C THR A 61 7.00 0.70 21.65
N LYS A 62 7.73 1.82 21.76
CA LYS A 62 7.29 3.13 21.26
C LYS A 62 8.39 3.88 20.53
N GLY A 63 7.99 4.57 19.43
CA GLY A 63 8.89 5.44 18.67
C GLY A 63 9.99 4.70 17.90
N GLU A 64 9.86 3.39 17.71
CA GLU A 64 10.78 2.61 16.88
C GLU A 64 10.21 2.42 15.48
N GLN A 65 11.13 2.18 14.53
CA GLN A 65 10.81 1.95 13.12
C GLN A 65 11.35 0.59 12.67
N CYS A 66 10.59 -0.04 11.76
CA CYS A 66 10.99 -1.26 11.08
C CYS A 66 10.91 -1.09 9.57
N HIS A 67 12.03 -1.25 8.85
CA HIS A 67 12.08 -1.12 7.38
C HIS A 67 12.20 -2.47 6.71
N ILE A 68 11.31 -2.77 5.75
CA ILE A 68 11.31 -4.04 5.01
C ILE A 68 11.23 -3.83 3.48
N PRO A 69 12.15 -3.06 2.89
CA PRO A 69 12.15 -2.84 1.45
C PRO A 69 12.57 -4.09 0.67
N VAL A 70 11.98 -4.23 -0.53
CA VAL A 70 12.32 -5.27 -1.52
C VAL A 70 12.78 -4.60 -2.81
N ILE A 71 13.90 -5.07 -3.35
CA ILE A 71 14.44 -4.60 -4.62
C ILE A 71 14.57 -5.79 -5.58
N ILE A 72 14.06 -5.64 -6.78
CA ILE A 72 14.30 -6.56 -7.90
C ILE A 72 14.99 -5.78 -9.01
N SER A 73 16.25 -6.08 -9.24
CA SER A 73 17.07 -5.45 -10.27
C SER A 73 17.52 -6.39 -11.38
N LYS A 74 17.20 -7.69 -11.24
CA LYS A 74 17.42 -8.71 -12.28
C LYS A 74 16.13 -9.04 -12.99
N SER A 75 16.18 -9.07 -14.34
CA SER A 75 15.06 -9.54 -15.15
C SER A 75 14.75 -11.02 -14.89
N GLY A 76 13.47 -11.39 -14.87
CA GLY A 76 13.02 -12.77 -14.71
C GLY A 76 12.95 -13.27 -13.26
N VAL A 77 13.12 -12.42 -12.27
CA VAL A 77 12.93 -12.80 -10.87
C VAL A 77 11.43 -12.86 -10.57
N THR A 78 10.97 -14.02 -10.10
CA THR A 78 9.61 -14.23 -9.60
C THR A 78 9.65 -14.78 -8.20
N GLU A 79 9.01 -14.11 -7.25
CA GLU A 79 9.00 -14.55 -5.86
C GLU A 79 7.67 -14.32 -5.15
N ILE A 80 7.38 -15.18 -4.17
CA ILE A 80 6.31 -15.02 -3.19
C ILE A 80 6.98 -14.91 -1.83
N VAL A 81 6.65 -13.85 -1.07
CA VAL A 81 7.31 -13.55 0.21
C VAL A 81 6.26 -13.37 1.31
N TYR A 82 6.43 -14.08 2.42
CA TYR A 82 5.53 -14.05 3.57
C TYR A 82 6.17 -13.26 4.71
N ASN A 83 5.53 -12.18 5.13
CA ASN A 83 5.98 -11.37 6.24
C ASN A 83 4.88 -11.35 7.32
N ASP A 84 5.15 -12.01 8.45
CA ASP A 84 4.22 -12.09 9.57
C ASP A 84 4.68 -11.13 10.68
N PHE A 85 3.79 -10.19 11.07
CA PHE A 85 4.03 -9.17 12.08
C PHE A 85 3.23 -9.47 13.35
N TYR A 86 3.93 -9.72 14.42
CA TYR A 86 3.34 -9.87 15.75
C TYR A 86 3.69 -8.62 16.56
N VAL A 87 2.74 -7.72 16.69
CA VAL A 87 2.87 -6.48 17.46
C VAL A 87 2.28 -6.72 18.84
N GLY A 88 3.09 -6.53 19.88
CA GLY A 88 2.68 -6.67 21.27
C GLY A 88 1.60 -5.65 21.69
N GLU A 89 1.25 -5.62 22.95
CA GLU A 89 0.28 -4.67 23.51
C GLU A 89 0.92 -3.31 23.81
N ASN A 90 0.13 -2.22 23.74
CA ASN A 90 0.52 -0.84 24.07
C ASN A 90 1.74 -0.33 23.27
N CYS A 91 1.90 -0.78 22.05
CA CYS A 91 2.96 -0.34 21.13
C CYS A 91 2.55 0.91 20.34
N ASP A 92 3.54 1.69 19.89
CA ASP A 92 3.38 2.81 18.97
C ASP A 92 4.59 2.84 18.02
N ILE A 93 4.40 2.37 16.78
CA ILE A 93 5.49 2.04 15.86
C ILE A 93 5.19 2.41 14.41
N ASP A 94 6.27 2.63 13.66
CA ASP A 94 6.25 2.82 12.22
C ASP A 94 6.83 1.60 11.49
N ILE A 95 6.13 1.12 10.47
CA ILE A 95 6.61 0.05 9.59
C ILE A 95 6.63 0.60 8.16
N VAL A 96 7.82 0.62 7.57
CA VAL A 96 8.05 1.10 6.21
C VAL A 96 8.37 -0.08 5.31
N ALA A 97 7.44 -0.37 4.43
CA ALA A 97 7.58 -1.37 3.38
C ALA A 97 7.71 -0.70 2.01
N GLY A 98 8.09 -1.46 1.03
CA GLY A 98 8.07 -1.01 -0.35
C GLY A 98 8.71 -2.03 -1.26
N CYS A 99 8.27 -2.06 -2.50
CA CYS A 99 8.87 -2.89 -3.52
C CYS A 99 9.21 -2.06 -4.75
N GLY A 100 10.49 -2.16 -5.18
CA GLY A 100 11.00 -1.55 -6.39
C GLY A 100 11.44 -2.59 -7.41
N ILE A 101 10.94 -2.50 -8.65
CA ILE A 101 11.36 -3.37 -9.75
C ILE A 101 12.03 -2.52 -10.83
N HIS A 102 13.31 -2.79 -11.08
CA HIS A 102 14.01 -2.34 -12.30
C HIS A 102 14.12 -3.51 -13.26
N ASN A 103 13.47 -3.42 -14.41
CA ASN A 103 13.53 -4.48 -15.42
C ASN A 103 14.06 -3.93 -16.76
N SER A 104 15.29 -4.26 -17.07
CA SER A 104 15.95 -3.92 -18.34
C SER A 104 16.05 -5.10 -19.33
N GLY A 105 15.42 -6.25 -19.00
CA GLY A 105 15.42 -7.46 -19.83
C GLY A 105 14.06 -7.79 -20.45
N CYS A 106 13.97 -8.98 -21.04
CA CYS A 106 12.78 -9.42 -21.78
C CYS A 106 11.85 -10.31 -20.94
N ASN A 107 12.25 -10.76 -19.74
CA ASN A 107 11.45 -11.65 -18.92
C ASN A 107 10.64 -10.85 -17.87
N GLU A 108 9.45 -11.34 -17.52
CA GLU A 108 8.65 -10.78 -16.44
C GLU A 108 9.42 -10.80 -15.11
N SER A 109 9.37 -9.70 -14.38
CA SER A 109 9.81 -9.62 -12.98
C SER A 109 8.58 -9.43 -12.09
N ARG A 110 8.43 -10.28 -11.05
CA ARG A 110 7.23 -10.35 -10.23
C ARG A 110 7.55 -10.48 -8.75
N HIS A 111 6.85 -9.70 -7.94
CA HIS A 111 6.88 -9.80 -6.49
C HIS A 111 5.46 -9.89 -5.91
N ASP A 112 5.16 -11.00 -5.23
CA ASP A 112 3.92 -11.19 -4.50
C ASP A 112 4.25 -11.17 -2.99
N GLY A 113 4.10 -10.01 -2.35
CA GLY A 113 4.26 -9.84 -0.90
C GLY A 113 2.97 -10.22 -0.17
N ILE A 114 3.06 -11.13 0.80
CA ILE A 114 1.96 -11.49 1.68
C ILE A 114 2.31 -11.04 3.08
N HIS A 115 1.60 -10.02 3.58
CA HIS A 115 1.82 -9.40 4.87
C HIS A 115 0.66 -9.73 5.81
N THR A 116 0.95 -10.34 6.95
CA THR A 116 -0.06 -10.64 7.97
C THR A 116 0.29 -9.93 9.27
N PHE A 117 -0.59 -9.07 9.75
CA PHE A 117 -0.42 -8.31 10.99
C PHE A 117 -1.35 -8.83 12.07
N TYR A 118 -0.77 -9.12 13.23
CA TYR A 118 -1.49 -9.37 14.48
C TYR A 118 -1.13 -8.23 15.43
N ILE A 119 -2.05 -7.30 15.64
CA ILE A 119 -1.80 -6.07 16.42
C ILE A 119 -2.50 -6.19 17.76
N GLY A 120 -1.71 -6.26 18.83
CA GLY A 120 -2.17 -6.44 20.21
C GLY A 120 -2.89 -5.22 20.75
N LYS A 121 -3.55 -5.39 21.92
CA LYS A 121 -4.41 -4.39 22.55
C LYS A 121 -3.75 -3.03 22.71
N ASN A 122 -4.52 -1.97 22.41
CA ASN A 122 -4.12 -0.57 22.54
C ASN A 122 -2.83 -0.21 21.79
N SER A 123 -2.48 -0.97 20.75
CA SER A 123 -1.29 -0.70 19.94
C SER A 123 -1.65 0.10 18.68
N HIS A 124 -0.77 1.02 18.31
CA HIS A 124 -0.91 1.90 17.16
C HIS A 124 0.19 1.62 16.15
N VAL A 125 -0.18 1.22 14.94
CA VAL A 125 0.75 0.94 13.86
C VAL A 125 0.53 1.92 12.72
N ARG A 126 1.60 2.60 12.28
CA ARG A 126 1.62 3.33 11.01
C ARG A 126 2.40 2.49 10.01
N TYR A 127 1.70 2.07 8.96
CA TYR A 127 2.26 1.24 7.88
C TYR A 127 2.26 2.02 6.58
N SER A 128 3.43 2.22 6.00
CA SER A 128 3.58 2.81 4.67
C SER A 128 4.16 1.79 3.69
N GLU A 129 3.57 1.71 2.49
CA GLU A 129 4.00 0.83 1.42
C GLU A 129 4.05 1.58 0.10
N LYS A 130 5.23 1.65 -0.53
CA LYS A 130 5.41 2.29 -1.82
C LYS A 130 5.82 1.26 -2.88
N HIS A 131 5.12 1.26 -4.01
CA HIS A 131 5.44 0.44 -5.18
C HIS A 131 5.96 1.32 -6.31
N TYR A 132 7.09 0.91 -6.88
CA TYR A 132 7.75 1.64 -7.95
C TYR A 132 8.33 0.69 -9.00
N GLY A 133 8.12 1.00 -10.27
CA GLY A 133 8.69 0.27 -11.38
C GLY A 133 9.46 1.18 -12.33
N GLU A 134 10.57 0.69 -12.87
CA GLU A 134 11.35 1.36 -13.91
C GLU A 134 12.09 0.35 -14.79
N GLY A 135 12.81 0.85 -15.78
CA GLY A 135 13.59 0.06 -16.73
C GLY A 135 13.00 0.14 -18.13
N ASP A 136 13.84 -0.05 -19.10
CA ASP A 136 13.58 0.06 -20.55
C ASP A 136 13.41 -1.30 -21.25
N GLY A 137 13.42 -2.40 -20.48
CA GLY A 137 13.21 -3.75 -21.00
C GLY A 137 11.77 -4.02 -21.41
N GLU A 138 11.58 -5.03 -22.26
CA GLU A 138 10.27 -5.50 -22.74
C GLU A 138 9.52 -6.36 -21.70
N GLY A 139 10.24 -6.86 -20.67
CA GLY A 139 9.68 -7.71 -19.63
C GLY A 139 8.77 -6.91 -18.68
N SER A 140 7.59 -7.44 -18.38
CA SER A 140 6.62 -6.81 -17.49
C SER A 140 7.10 -6.74 -16.03
N ARG A 141 6.60 -5.75 -15.30
CA ARG A 141 6.79 -5.54 -13.85
C ARG A 141 5.45 -5.78 -13.16
N VAL A 142 5.39 -6.84 -12.38
CA VAL A 142 4.16 -7.30 -11.74
C VAL A 142 4.31 -7.30 -10.22
N MET A 143 3.32 -6.75 -9.52
CA MET A 143 3.27 -6.74 -8.06
C MET A 143 1.84 -7.05 -7.59
N ASN A 144 1.68 -8.17 -6.85
CA ASN A 144 0.38 -8.56 -6.31
C ASN A 144 0.47 -8.67 -4.77
N PRO A 145 0.43 -7.55 -4.06
CA PRO A 145 0.50 -7.56 -2.60
C PRO A 145 -0.81 -8.07 -1.99
N THR A 146 -0.67 -8.85 -0.93
CA THR A 146 -1.79 -9.25 -0.07
C THR A 146 -1.49 -8.81 1.36
N THR A 147 -2.38 -8.03 1.97
CA THR A 147 -2.23 -7.56 3.36
C THR A 147 -3.44 -7.98 4.18
N ILE A 148 -3.19 -8.71 5.27
CA ILE A 148 -4.21 -9.17 6.21
C ILE A 148 -3.89 -8.59 7.58
N VAL A 149 -4.87 -7.93 8.22
CA VAL A 149 -4.67 -7.26 9.51
C VAL A 149 -5.73 -7.72 10.50
N TYR A 150 -5.28 -8.15 11.67
CA TYR A 150 -6.14 -8.44 12.82
C TYR A 150 -5.85 -7.42 13.91
N LEU A 151 -6.86 -6.60 14.25
CA LEU A 151 -6.78 -5.59 15.31
C LEU A 151 -7.50 -6.09 16.55
N ASP A 152 -6.77 -6.21 17.65
CA ASP A 152 -7.35 -6.53 18.97
C ASP A 152 -8.04 -5.28 19.58
N GLU A 153 -8.59 -5.41 20.78
CA GLU A 153 -9.33 -4.34 21.49
C GLU A 153 -8.53 -3.05 21.59
N GLY A 154 -9.09 -1.94 21.11
CA GLY A 154 -8.47 -0.60 21.14
C GLY A 154 -7.23 -0.43 20.24
N ALA A 155 -6.88 -1.44 19.44
CA ALA A 155 -5.76 -1.34 18.51
C ALA A 155 -6.10 -0.48 17.28
N SER A 156 -5.09 0.12 16.66
CA SER A 156 -5.28 0.85 15.42
C SER A 156 -4.18 0.62 14.39
N ILE A 157 -4.57 0.75 13.11
CA ILE A 157 -3.63 0.79 12.00
C ILE A 157 -3.97 1.97 11.06
N GLN A 158 -2.94 2.72 10.70
CA GLN A 158 -2.98 3.68 9.60
C GLN A 158 -2.12 3.13 8.47
N MET A 159 -2.76 2.80 7.35
CA MET A 159 -2.09 2.26 6.17
C MET A 159 -2.04 3.34 5.08
N GLU A 160 -0.86 3.58 4.56
CA GLU A 160 -0.65 4.41 3.38
C GLU A 160 -0.02 3.56 2.27
N THR A 161 -0.75 3.39 1.18
CA THR A 161 -0.29 2.61 0.03
C THR A 161 -0.18 3.50 -1.20
N VAL A 162 0.99 3.51 -1.83
CA VAL A 162 1.31 4.40 -2.95
C VAL A 162 1.86 3.61 -4.13
N GLN A 163 1.23 3.73 -5.30
CA GLN A 163 1.71 3.17 -6.55
C GLN A 163 1.51 4.21 -7.67
N ILE A 164 2.57 4.97 -7.97
CA ILE A 164 2.46 6.13 -8.87
C ILE A 164 3.18 5.90 -10.20
N ARG A 165 4.07 4.90 -10.32
CA ARG A 165 4.86 4.77 -11.54
C ARG A 165 5.31 3.34 -11.83
N GLY A 166 5.18 2.98 -13.12
CA GLY A 166 5.98 1.96 -13.79
C GLY A 166 5.65 0.50 -13.46
N ILE A 167 4.58 0.21 -12.72
CA ILE A 167 4.09 -1.15 -12.53
C ILE A 167 3.09 -1.46 -13.64
N ASP A 168 3.35 -2.52 -14.42
CA ASP A 168 2.54 -2.87 -15.58
C ASP A 168 1.25 -3.57 -15.18
N SER A 169 1.29 -4.41 -14.14
CA SER A 169 0.12 -5.09 -13.60
C SER A 169 0.20 -5.24 -12.09
N THR A 170 -0.92 -4.94 -11.40
CA THR A 170 -1.06 -5.18 -9.96
C THR A 170 -2.46 -5.67 -9.61
N VAL A 171 -2.53 -6.65 -8.71
CA VAL A 171 -3.75 -7.07 -8.02
C VAL A 171 -3.46 -7.01 -6.52
N ARG A 172 -3.93 -5.94 -5.88
CA ARG A 172 -3.78 -5.72 -4.44
C ARG A 172 -4.97 -6.30 -3.71
N LYS A 173 -4.71 -7.06 -2.63
CA LYS A 173 -5.75 -7.56 -1.73
C LYS A 173 -5.47 -7.10 -0.31
N THR A 174 -6.43 -6.42 0.30
CA THR A 174 -6.33 -5.95 1.68
C THR A 174 -7.54 -6.41 2.48
N LYS A 175 -7.32 -7.09 3.60
CA LYS A 175 -8.37 -7.48 4.54
C LYS A 175 -8.03 -7.03 5.94
N ILE A 176 -8.96 -6.32 6.60
CA ILE A 176 -8.78 -5.88 7.98
C ILE A 176 -9.97 -6.36 8.82
N VAL A 177 -9.66 -6.96 9.97
CA VAL A 177 -10.64 -7.41 10.95
C VAL A 177 -10.47 -6.59 12.22
N CYS A 178 -11.50 -5.81 12.56
CA CYS A 178 -11.48 -4.88 13.69
C CYS A 178 -12.19 -5.47 14.91
N GLY A 179 -11.47 -5.61 16.03
CA GLY A 179 -11.99 -5.91 17.35
C GLY A 179 -12.71 -4.73 17.98
N LYS A 180 -13.06 -4.86 19.28
CA LYS A 180 -13.79 -3.83 20.02
C LYS A 180 -12.99 -2.53 20.13
N GLY A 181 -13.60 -1.41 19.75
CA GLY A 181 -12.95 -0.08 19.78
C GLY A 181 -11.74 0.06 18.86
N ALA A 182 -11.49 -0.92 17.98
CA ALA A 182 -10.37 -0.88 17.05
C ALA A 182 -10.63 0.11 15.89
N GLU A 183 -9.56 0.68 15.35
CA GLU A 183 -9.65 1.65 14.25
C GLU A 183 -8.70 1.28 13.09
N ALA A 184 -9.24 1.27 11.88
CA ALA A 184 -8.48 1.09 10.65
C ALA A 184 -8.67 2.27 9.70
N VAL A 185 -7.57 2.89 9.26
CA VAL A 185 -7.58 3.93 8.23
C VAL A 185 -6.67 3.50 7.09
N ILE A 186 -7.22 3.39 5.89
CA ILE A 186 -6.46 3.06 4.67
C ILE A 186 -6.49 4.29 3.76
N THR A 187 -5.33 4.77 3.36
CA THR A 187 -5.18 5.78 2.30
C THR A 187 -4.43 5.15 1.14
N GLU A 188 -5.09 5.05 -0.01
CA GLU A 188 -4.49 4.55 -1.24
C GLU A 188 -4.30 5.69 -2.24
N ARG A 189 -3.12 5.74 -2.86
CA ARG A 189 -2.83 6.62 -3.98
C ARG A 189 -2.33 5.79 -5.16
N LEU A 190 -3.08 5.84 -6.26
CA LEU A 190 -2.82 5.01 -7.43
C LEU A 190 -2.79 5.87 -8.70
N LEU A 191 -1.73 5.74 -9.48
CA LEU A 191 -1.68 6.29 -10.83
C LEU A 191 -1.28 5.20 -11.81
N THR A 192 -2.06 5.07 -12.88
CA THR A 192 -1.78 4.18 -14.00
C THR A 192 -1.74 4.96 -15.31
N HIS A 193 -0.88 4.54 -16.22
CA HIS A 193 -0.73 5.14 -17.55
C HIS A 193 -0.43 4.09 -18.62
N GLY A 194 -0.40 4.47 -19.88
CA GLY A 194 -0.16 3.54 -21.00
C GLY A 194 -1.23 2.44 -21.04
N LYS A 195 -0.81 1.17 -20.91
CA LYS A 195 -1.69 -0.01 -20.89
C LYS A 195 -1.66 -0.73 -19.54
N GLN A 196 -1.25 -0.05 -18.49
CA GLN A 196 -1.17 -0.62 -17.15
C GLN A 196 -2.52 -1.07 -16.63
N HIS A 197 -2.50 -2.12 -15.82
CA HIS A 197 -3.68 -2.66 -15.14
C HIS A 197 -3.48 -2.65 -13.64
N ALA A 198 -4.47 -2.12 -12.91
CA ALA A 198 -4.48 -2.15 -11.45
C ALA A 198 -5.87 -2.58 -10.94
N GLU A 199 -5.87 -3.55 -10.04
CA GLU A 199 -7.04 -4.01 -9.30
C GLU A 199 -6.75 -3.90 -7.81
N SER A 200 -7.70 -3.32 -7.06
CA SER A 200 -7.59 -3.15 -5.61
C SER A 200 -8.84 -3.68 -4.93
N ASP A 201 -8.69 -4.82 -4.26
CA ASP A 201 -9.72 -5.45 -3.43
C ASP A 201 -9.47 -5.08 -1.97
N MET A 202 -10.40 -4.37 -1.33
CA MET A 202 -10.28 -3.98 0.07
C MET A 202 -11.50 -4.46 0.85
N GLU A 203 -11.28 -5.20 1.93
CA GLU A 203 -12.34 -5.67 2.84
C GLU A 203 -12.05 -5.22 4.27
N ILE A 204 -13.03 -4.57 4.90
CA ILE A 204 -12.98 -4.22 6.34
C ILE A 204 -14.16 -4.86 7.05
N GLU A 205 -13.89 -5.74 8.01
CA GLU A 205 -14.86 -6.33 8.91
C GLU A 205 -14.85 -5.60 10.26
N LEU A 206 -15.95 -4.93 10.62
CA LEU A 206 -16.13 -4.22 11.86
C LEU A 206 -16.90 -5.11 12.84
N ASN A 207 -16.17 -6.00 13.55
CA ASN A 207 -16.73 -7.06 14.37
C ASN A 207 -17.02 -6.63 15.82
N GLY A 208 -16.16 -5.75 16.36
CA GLY A 208 -16.27 -5.29 17.74
C GLY A 208 -17.17 -4.06 17.89
N GLU A 209 -17.77 -3.89 19.09
CA GLU A 209 -18.50 -2.67 19.45
C GLU A 209 -17.57 -1.45 19.37
N ASP A 210 -18.08 -0.33 18.83
CA ASP A 210 -17.38 0.93 18.59
C ASP A 210 -16.15 0.81 17.62
N ALA A 211 -16.06 -0.28 16.85
CA ALA A 211 -15.05 -0.42 15.80
C ALA A 211 -15.26 0.63 14.68
N ARG A 212 -14.15 1.12 14.12
CA ARG A 212 -14.15 2.15 13.07
C ARG A 212 -13.30 1.73 11.90
N GLY A 213 -13.80 1.95 10.68
CA GLY A 213 -13.07 1.70 9.43
C GLY A 213 -13.21 2.87 8.46
N ARG A 214 -12.09 3.33 7.91
CA ARG A 214 -12.09 4.36 6.88
C ARG A 214 -11.18 3.97 5.73
N VAL A 215 -11.71 4.06 4.51
CA VAL A 215 -10.94 3.92 3.27
C VAL A 215 -11.01 5.22 2.50
N ILE A 216 -9.85 5.73 2.08
CA ILE A 216 -9.72 6.88 1.20
C ILE A 216 -8.88 6.43 0.01
N SER A 217 -9.50 6.23 -1.15
CA SER A 217 -8.80 5.90 -2.39
C SER A 217 -8.83 7.11 -3.33
N ARG A 218 -7.63 7.55 -3.74
CA ARG A 218 -7.46 8.57 -4.77
C ARG A 218 -6.70 7.98 -5.93
N SER A 219 -7.30 7.97 -7.10
CA SER A 219 -6.69 7.35 -8.26
C SER A 219 -6.75 8.21 -9.52
N VAL A 220 -5.74 8.03 -10.37
CA VAL A 220 -5.65 8.66 -11.67
C VAL A 220 -5.37 7.59 -12.71
N ALA A 221 -6.21 7.50 -13.74
CA ALA A 221 -5.98 6.61 -14.87
C ALA A 221 -5.82 7.42 -16.16
N GLN A 222 -4.71 7.19 -16.86
CA GLN A 222 -4.33 7.90 -18.09
C GLN A 222 -4.19 6.94 -19.27
N ASP A 223 -4.21 7.48 -20.48
CA ASP A 223 -3.99 6.79 -21.76
C ASP A 223 -5.01 5.69 -22.05
N GLU A 224 -4.61 4.42 -22.05
CA GLU A 224 -5.45 3.22 -22.24
C GLU A 224 -5.40 2.29 -21.00
N SER A 225 -4.97 2.84 -19.85
CA SER A 225 -4.86 2.06 -18.61
C SER A 225 -6.21 1.68 -18.03
N LYS A 226 -6.22 0.64 -17.20
CA LYS A 226 -7.43 0.13 -16.56
C LYS A 226 -7.27 0.02 -15.06
N GLN A 227 -8.26 0.54 -14.31
CA GLN A 227 -8.34 0.39 -12.86
C GLN A 227 -9.66 -0.24 -12.44
N ILE A 228 -9.62 -1.12 -11.45
CA ILE A 228 -10.80 -1.72 -10.81
C ILE A 228 -10.62 -1.59 -9.31
N PHE A 229 -11.64 -1.07 -8.61
CA PHE A 229 -11.63 -0.90 -7.17
C PHE A 229 -12.87 -1.55 -6.54
N HIS A 230 -12.64 -2.53 -5.65
CA HIS A 230 -13.67 -3.29 -4.94
C HIS A 230 -13.57 -3.07 -3.43
N PRO A 231 -14.12 -1.99 -2.89
CA PRO A 231 -14.19 -1.80 -1.44
C PRO A 231 -15.39 -2.52 -0.85
N VAL A 232 -15.17 -3.32 0.18
CA VAL A 232 -16.17 -4.05 0.93
C VAL A 232 -16.08 -3.64 2.40
N VAL A 233 -17.20 -3.21 3.00
CA VAL A 233 -17.28 -2.92 4.43
C VAL A 233 -18.43 -3.71 5.04
N VAL A 234 -18.13 -4.50 6.09
CA VAL A 234 -19.08 -5.32 6.80
C VAL A 234 -19.18 -4.85 8.27
N GLY A 235 -20.32 -4.35 8.66
CA GLY A 235 -20.61 -3.92 10.04
C GLY A 235 -21.40 -4.99 10.81
N ASN A 236 -20.73 -5.68 11.74
CA ASN A 236 -21.31 -6.79 12.51
C ASN A 236 -21.78 -6.38 13.90
N SER A 237 -21.52 -5.13 14.33
CA SER A 237 -21.86 -4.59 15.64
C SER A 237 -22.25 -3.11 15.53
N LYS A 238 -22.40 -2.42 16.65
CA LYS A 238 -22.44 -0.95 16.70
C LYS A 238 -21.07 -0.44 16.26
N CYS A 239 -20.95 0.06 15.03
CA CYS A 239 -19.70 0.43 14.39
C CYS A 239 -19.89 1.56 13.39
N PHE A 240 -18.78 2.11 12.92
CA PHE A 240 -18.77 3.15 11.88
C PHE A 240 -17.81 2.78 10.75
N GLY A 241 -18.31 2.76 9.51
CA GLY A 241 -17.52 2.53 8.30
C GLY A 241 -17.72 3.63 7.26
N HIS A 242 -16.63 4.12 6.69
CA HIS A 242 -16.68 5.13 5.62
C HIS A 242 -15.70 4.79 4.51
N VAL A 243 -16.20 4.68 3.29
CA VAL A 243 -15.40 4.50 2.07
C VAL A 243 -15.57 5.72 1.18
N GLN A 244 -14.46 6.34 0.85
CA GLN A 244 -14.39 7.45 -0.10
C GLN A 244 -13.49 7.05 -1.28
N CYS A 245 -14.00 7.15 -2.51
CA CYS A 245 -13.28 6.82 -3.72
C CYS A 245 -13.38 7.99 -4.70
N ASP A 246 -12.29 8.73 -4.87
CA ASP A 246 -12.21 9.84 -5.81
C ASP A 246 -11.22 9.50 -6.94
N SER A 247 -11.65 9.66 -8.18
CA SER A 247 -10.84 9.25 -9.33
C SER A 247 -10.88 10.28 -10.46
N ILE A 248 -9.71 10.48 -11.08
CA ILE A 248 -9.56 11.27 -12.30
C ILE A 248 -9.29 10.32 -13.47
N ILE A 249 -10.07 10.46 -14.53
CA ILE A 249 -9.92 9.68 -15.77
C ILE A 249 -9.48 10.58 -16.92
N MET A 250 -8.47 10.14 -17.70
CA MET A 250 -7.90 10.87 -18.80
C MET A 250 -7.67 9.95 -20.01
N GLY A 251 -7.76 10.52 -21.22
CA GLY A 251 -7.54 9.78 -22.46
C GLY A 251 -8.63 8.73 -22.73
N LYS A 252 -8.23 7.49 -22.95
CA LYS A 252 -9.09 6.31 -23.17
C LYS A 252 -9.06 5.33 -21.99
N ALA A 253 -8.56 5.76 -20.86
CA ALA A 253 -8.49 4.92 -19.67
C ALA A 253 -9.89 4.51 -19.19
N THR A 254 -9.95 3.46 -18.38
CA THR A 254 -11.19 3.00 -17.73
C THR A 254 -10.99 2.84 -16.24
N ILE A 255 -11.96 3.29 -15.46
CA ILE A 255 -12.02 3.11 -14.01
C ILE A 255 -13.38 2.51 -13.67
N GLU A 256 -13.36 1.41 -12.92
CA GLU A 256 -14.56 0.75 -12.41
C GLU A 256 -14.49 0.69 -10.87
N SER A 257 -15.51 1.22 -10.19
CA SER A 257 -15.65 1.13 -8.73
C SER A 257 -16.88 0.31 -8.40
N ILE A 258 -16.69 -0.78 -7.66
CA ILE A 258 -17.74 -1.75 -7.33
C ILE A 258 -17.82 -1.88 -5.80
N PRO A 259 -18.42 -0.91 -5.10
CA PRO A 259 -18.51 -0.95 -3.65
C PRO A 259 -19.57 -1.91 -3.14
N ALA A 260 -19.29 -2.55 -1.99
CA ALA A 260 -20.27 -3.31 -1.24
C ALA A 260 -20.25 -2.92 0.24
N ILE A 261 -21.41 -2.60 0.78
CA ILE A 261 -21.59 -2.36 2.22
C ILE A 261 -22.65 -3.30 2.76
N THR A 262 -22.36 -3.97 3.88
CA THR A 262 -23.25 -4.91 4.55
C THR A 262 -23.39 -4.56 6.02
N ALA A 263 -24.57 -4.20 6.46
CA ALA A 263 -24.89 -3.93 7.86
C ALA A 263 -25.65 -5.12 8.47
N ASN A 264 -24.99 -5.87 9.36
CA ASN A 264 -25.57 -6.99 10.08
C ASN A 264 -26.10 -6.59 11.47
N SER A 265 -25.91 -5.33 11.86
CA SER A 265 -26.45 -4.73 13.09
C SER A 265 -27.25 -3.48 12.77
N THR A 266 -28.34 -3.24 13.48
CA THR A 266 -29.15 -2.01 13.35
C THR A 266 -28.39 -0.75 13.78
N ASP A 267 -27.36 -0.90 14.61
CA ASP A 267 -26.52 0.19 15.11
C ASP A 267 -25.26 0.41 14.25
N ALA A 268 -25.06 -0.37 13.17
CA ALA A 268 -24.00 -0.14 12.23
C ALA A 268 -24.29 1.07 11.33
N GLN A 269 -23.33 1.99 11.23
CA GLN A 269 -23.39 3.15 10.35
C GLN A 269 -22.32 3.01 9.27
N LEU A 270 -22.73 2.75 8.03
CA LEU A 270 -21.83 2.51 6.91
C LEU A 270 -22.14 3.51 5.79
N ILE A 271 -21.11 4.20 5.31
CA ILE A 271 -21.21 5.23 4.28
C ILE A 271 -20.27 4.89 3.14
N HIS A 272 -20.71 5.06 1.91
CA HIS A 272 -19.88 5.00 0.72
C HIS A 272 -20.11 6.26 -0.13
N GLU A 273 -19.01 6.89 -0.56
CA GLU A 273 -18.99 8.02 -1.45
C GLU A 273 -18.03 7.73 -2.61
N ALA A 274 -18.43 8.01 -3.85
CA ALA A 274 -17.58 7.81 -5.01
C ALA A 274 -17.76 8.95 -6.02
N ALA A 275 -16.65 9.45 -6.55
CA ALA A 275 -16.63 10.39 -7.64
C ALA A 275 -15.60 9.96 -8.70
N ILE A 276 -16.04 9.76 -9.94
CA ILE A 276 -15.15 9.52 -11.08
C ILE A 276 -15.41 10.62 -12.08
N GLY A 277 -14.38 11.37 -12.42
CA GLY A 277 -14.51 12.50 -13.32
C GLY A 277 -13.23 12.83 -14.08
N LYS A 278 -13.31 13.83 -14.92
CA LYS A 278 -12.14 14.42 -15.58
C LYS A 278 -11.71 15.71 -14.87
N ILE A 279 -10.51 16.17 -15.12
CA ILE A 279 -10.08 17.51 -14.68
C ILE A 279 -11.04 18.56 -15.22
N ALA A 280 -11.51 19.44 -14.33
CA ALA A 280 -12.40 20.52 -14.73
C ALA A 280 -11.67 21.55 -15.62
N GLY A 281 -12.24 21.90 -16.77
CA GLY A 281 -11.65 22.87 -17.70
C GLY A 281 -11.37 24.23 -17.07
N ASP A 282 -12.18 24.66 -16.11
CA ASP A 282 -12.00 25.94 -15.39
C ASP A 282 -10.75 25.91 -14.51
N GLN A 283 -10.38 24.76 -13.94
CA GLN A 283 -9.15 24.62 -13.16
C GLN A 283 -7.91 24.70 -14.06
N LEU A 284 -7.93 24.01 -15.20
CA LEU A 284 -6.87 24.10 -16.22
C LEU A 284 -6.70 25.53 -16.72
N LEU A 285 -7.80 26.16 -17.13
CA LEU A 285 -7.77 27.51 -17.63
C LEU A 285 -7.22 28.51 -16.61
N LYS A 286 -7.60 28.36 -15.33
CA LYS A 286 -7.08 29.20 -14.25
C LYS A 286 -5.56 29.08 -14.10
N LEU A 287 -5.01 27.87 -14.13
CA LEU A 287 -3.57 27.66 -14.04
C LEU A 287 -2.83 28.17 -15.28
N GLN A 288 -3.41 28.01 -16.48
CA GLN A 288 -2.88 28.58 -17.71
C GLN A 288 -2.86 30.11 -17.69
N THR A 289 -3.86 30.78 -17.10
CA THR A 289 -3.82 32.23 -16.90
C THR A 289 -2.73 32.72 -15.95
N LEU A 290 -2.19 31.82 -15.11
CA LEU A 290 -1.03 32.09 -14.26
C LEU A 290 0.31 31.80 -14.94
N GLY A 291 0.30 31.40 -16.23
CA GLY A 291 1.47 31.21 -17.06
C GLY A 291 1.96 29.77 -17.21
N LEU A 292 1.22 28.78 -16.70
CA LEU A 292 1.56 27.37 -16.91
C LEU A 292 1.12 26.92 -18.32
N THR A 293 1.86 26.03 -18.93
CA THR A 293 1.40 25.28 -20.11
C THR A 293 0.25 24.35 -19.70
N GLU A 294 -0.47 23.79 -20.66
CA GLU A 294 -1.54 22.84 -20.38
C GLU A 294 -1.01 21.62 -19.64
N GLU A 295 0.13 21.05 -20.07
CA GLU A 295 0.80 19.91 -19.44
C GLU A 295 1.24 20.21 -17.99
N GLU A 296 1.85 21.37 -17.75
CA GLU A 296 2.25 21.79 -16.40
C GLU A 296 1.02 22.01 -15.48
N ALA A 297 -0.08 22.51 -16.02
CA ALA A 297 -1.31 22.70 -15.28
C ALA A 297 -1.95 21.36 -14.91
N GLU A 298 -2.03 20.40 -15.85
CA GLU A 298 -2.48 19.03 -15.59
C GLU A 298 -1.62 18.35 -14.50
N ASP A 299 -0.29 18.34 -14.67
CA ASP A 299 0.64 17.75 -13.72
C ASP A 299 0.50 18.36 -12.31
N THR A 300 0.31 19.69 -12.23
CA THR A 300 0.09 20.38 -10.96
C THR A 300 -1.20 19.93 -10.27
N ILE A 301 -2.30 19.78 -11.04
CA ILE A 301 -3.58 19.30 -10.50
C ILE A 301 -3.45 17.85 -10.03
N LEU A 302 -2.83 16.98 -10.84
CA LEU A 302 -2.66 15.56 -10.49
C LEU A 302 -1.80 15.36 -9.25
N LYS A 303 -0.70 16.11 -9.13
CA LYS A 303 0.14 16.11 -7.92
C LYS A 303 -0.65 16.54 -6.68
N GLY A 304 -1.43 17.63 -6.79
CA GLY A 304 -2.27 18.09 -5.69
C GLY A 304 -3.41 17.14 -5.33
N PHE A 305 -3.95 16.42 -6.32
CA PHE A 305 -5.01 15.43 -6.10
C PHE A 305 -4.48 14.16 -5.40
N LEU A 306 -3.26 13.73 -5.75
CA LEU A 306 -2.60 12.56 -5.18
C LEU A 306 -1.76 12.87 -3.91
N ALA A 307 -1.71 14.12 -3.45
CA ALA A 307 -0.98 14.54 -2.26
C ALA A 307 -1.60 14.04 -0.93
#